data_84e4bbc9005602419689cca9e33f6b67
#
_entry.id   84e4bbc9005602419689cca9e33f6b67
#
_cell.length_a   1.000
_cell.length_b   1.000
_cell.length_c   1.000
_cell.angle_alpha   90.00
_cell.angle_beta   90.00
_cell.angle_gamma   90.00
#
_symmetry.space_group_name_H-M   'P 1'
#
loop_
_entity.id
_entity.type
_entity.pdbx_description
1 polymer ?
#
loop_
_entity_poly.entity_id
_entity_poly.type
_entity_poly.pdbx_seq_one_letter_code
_entity_poly.pdbx_strand_id
1 'polypeptide(L)'
;MAFSLFTKHSKPLLERCRNDYATKMRLKYAPYYHAMEEQAGTRIRLRGREMIMLSSNDYLGFSFHPKVIEAAQAAIRQWGTSTTGARPSNGSRTYHLRLEEALAEFLGREACHVHSAGYLSVMASVAGFAQKGDLVLADKNLHSCLWDGIRLSHAAVERFSHNNPDDLRQLLETVGSDVVKMLVIEGVYSMEGHIARLPELTQIGQQFGCFTVLDDAHGFG
;
A
#
# COMPACT_ATOMS: atom_id res chain seq x y z
N MET A 1 -27.53 -7.13 -29.58
CA MET A 1 -27.39 -5.67 -29.82
C MET A 1 -26.28 -5.17 -28.94
N ALA A 2 -25.10 -4.90 -29.49
CA ALA A 2 -24.01 -4.27 -28.74
C ALA A 2 -24.33 -2.78 -28.64
N PHE A 3 -24.63 -2.30 -27.45
CA PHE A 3 -24.75 -0.86 -27.19
C PHE A 3 -23.40 -0.22 -27.49
N SER A 4 -23.30 0.59 -28.54
CA SER A 4 -22.18 1.49 -28.77
C SER A 4 -22.27 2.64 -27.76
N LEU A 5 -21.77 2.40 -26.57
CA LEU A 5 -21.70 3.39 -25.47
C LEU A 5 -20.62 4.47 -25.68
N PHE A 6 -19.92 4.42 -26.82
CA PHE A 6 -18.76 5.28 -27.04
C PHE A 6 -19.08 6.40 -28.02
N THR A 7 -19.08 7.62 -27.50
CA THR A 7 -19.16 8.82 -28.30
C THR A 7 -17.89 9.06 -29.13
N LYS A 8 -17.96 9.91 -30.14
CA LYS A 8 -16.81 10.29 -30.98
C LYS A 8 -15.61 10.78 -30.16
N HIS A 9 -15.85 11.34 -28.97
CA HIS A 9 -14.82 11.88 -28.06
C HIS A 9 -14.12 10.85 -27.20
N SER A 10 -14.65 9.62 -27.04
CA SER A 10 -14.00 8.54 -26.28
C SER A 10 -13.00 7.72 -27.11
N LYS A 11 -13.01 7.85 -28.45
CA LYS A 11 -12.11 7.10 -29.35
C LYS A 11 -10.61 7.24 -29.00
N PRO A 12 -10.06 8.45 -28.74
CA PRO A 12 -8.63 8.58 -28.45
C PRO A 12 -8.18 7.84 -27.19
N LEU A 13 -9.05 7.73 -26.18
CA LEU A 13 -8.74 6.99 -24.95
C LEU A 13 -8.70 5.49 -25.20
N LEU A 14 -9.68 4.95 -25.93
CA LEU A 14 -9.70 3.54 -26.30
C LEU A 14 -8.58 3.17 -27.28
N GLU A 15 -8.20 4.07 -28.17
CA GLU A 15 -7.06 3.86 -29.07
C GLU A 15 -5.75 3.74 -28.32
N ARG A 16 -5.52 4.53 -27.27
CA ARG A 16 -4.35 4.36 -26.38
C ARG A 16 -4.30 2.96 -25.76
N CYS A 17 -5.43 2.48 -25.22
CA CYS A 17 -5.52 1.15 -24.64
C CYS A 17 -5.27 0.06 -25.69
N ARG A 18 -5.83 0.19 -26.90
CA ARG A 18 -5.62 -0.74 -28.00
C ARG A 18 -4.18 -0.77 -28.49
N ASN A 19 -3.51 0.37 -28.57
CA ASN A 19 -2.13 0.49 -28.98
C ASN A 19 -1.18 -0.14 -27.96
N ASP A 20 -1.44 0.04 -26.65
CA ASP A 20 -0.68 -0.64 -25.60
C ASP A 20 -0.84 -2.17 -25.71
N TYR A 21 -2.06 -2.65 -25.84
CA TYR A 21 -2.35 -4.08 -26.02
C TYR A 21 -1.68 -4.63 -27.30
N ALA A 22 -1.84 -3.95 -28.44
CA ALA A 22 -1.23 -4.36 -29.71
C ALA A 22 0.29 -4.42 -29.63
N THR A 23 0.92 -3.48 -28.91
CA THR A 23 2.37 -3.47 -28.69
C THR A 23 2.81 -4.69 -27.87
N LYS A 24 2.12 -5.01 -26.77
CA LYS A 24 2.39 -6.20 -25.97
C LYS A 24 2.26 -7.49 -26.78
N MET A 25 1.22 -7.58 -27.60
CA MET A 25 1.01 -8.73 -28.48
C MET A 25 2.09 -8.87 -29.54
N ARG A 26 2.53 -7.77 -30.17
CA ARG A 26 3.60 -7.74 -31.16
C ARG A 26 4.94 -8.17 -30.56
N LEU A 27 5.23 -7.73 -29.35
CA LEU A 27 6.47 -8.09 -28.64
C LEU A 27 6.43 -9.52 -28.08
N LYS A 28 5.27 -10.20 -28.12
CA LYS A 28 5.04 -11.52 -27.49
C LYS A 28 5.45 -11.53 -26.01
N TYR A 29 5.38 -10.38 -25.38
CA TYR A 29 5.77 -10.17 -23.99
C TYR A 29 4.58 -9.63 -23.20
N ALA A 30 3.96 -10.46 -22.40
CA ALA A 30 2.86 -10.12 -21.52
C ALA A 30 3.16 -10.69 -20.12
N PRO A 31 3.94 -9.97 -19.29
CA PRO A 31 4.37 -10.49 -17.98
C PRO A 31 3.28 -10.42 -16.91
N TYR A 32 2.14 -9.80 -17.23
CA TYR A 32 1.07 -9.54 -16.27
C TYR A 32 -0.12 -10.50 -16.48
N TYR A 33 -0.93 -10.64 -15.42
CA TYR A 33 -2.21 -11.36 -15.42
C TYR A 33 -2.11 -12.84 -15.84
N HIS A 34 -0.99 -13.50 -15.51
CA HIS A 34 -0.88 -14.94 -15.70
C HIS A 34 -1.78 -15.67 -14.69
N ALA A 35 -2.70 -16.47 -15.18
CA ALA A 35 -3.53 -17.32 -14.34
C ALA A 35 -2.72 -18.51 -13.82
N MET A 36 -2.58 -18.60 -12.50
CA MET A 36 -2.01 -19.76 -11.83
C MET A 36 -3.10 -20.82 -11.69
N GLU A 37 -2.81 -22.05 -12.11
CA GLU A 37 -3.77 -23.15 -12.13
C GLU A 37 -3.92 -23.79 -10.75
N GLU A 38 -2.81 -23.90 -10.02
CA GLU A 38 -2.74 -24.47 -8.69
C GLU A 38 -1.68 -23.73 -7.86
N GLN A 39 -1.89 -23.69 -6.55
CA GLN A 39 -0.89 -23.21 -5.61
C GLN A 39 -0.85 -24.08 -4.35
N ALA A 40 0.34 -24.50 -3.94
CA ALA A 40 0.59 -25.22 -2.71
C ALA A 40 1.84 -24.63 -2.03
N GLY A 41 1.61 -23.70 -1.10
CA GLY A 41 2.69 -22.94 -0.46
C GLY A 41 3.53 -22.18 -1.50
N THR A 42 4.80 -22.52 -1.61
CA THR A 42 5.76 -21.90 -2.54
C THR A 42 5.76 -22.52 -3.96
N ARG A 43 4.94 -23.53 -4.21
CA ARG A 43 4.84 -24.16 -5.53
C ARG A 43 3.56 -23.75 -6.23
N ILE A 44 3.68 -23.48 -7.52
CA ILE A 44 2.55 -23.15 -8.38
C ILE A 44 2.58 -23.99 -9.64
N ARG A 45 1.43 -24.13 -10.30
CA ARG A 45 1.32 -24.63 -11.67
C ARG A 45 0.93 -23.47 -12.58
N LEU A 46 1.74 -23.27 -13.61
CA LEU A 46 1.52 -22.23 -14.61
C LEU A 46 1.75 -22.82 -16.02
N ARG A 47 0.73 -22.76 -16.89
CA ARG A 47 0.75 -23.33 -18.24
C ARG A 47 1.16 -24.82 -18.25
N GLY A 48 0.58 -25.57 -17.31
CA GLY A 48 0.84 -27.00 -17.12
C GLY A 48 2.22 -27.35 -16.53
N ARG A 49 3.04 -26.37 -16.15
CA ARG A 49 4.38 -26.58 -15.59
C ARG A 49 4.41 -26.22 -14.11
N GLU A 50 5.02 -27.10 -13.31
CA GLU A 50 5.30 -26.79 -11.91
C GLU A 50 6.49 -25.81 -11.81
N MET A 51 6.34 -24.79 -10.97
CA MET A 51 7.32 -23.73 -10.78
C MET A 51 7.39 -23.33 -9.30
N ILE A 52 8.51 -22.73 -8.90
CA ILE A 52 8.66 -22.12 -7.58
C ILE A 52 8.20 -20.65 -7.66
N MET A 53 7.32 -20.27 -6.75
CA MET A 53 6.84 -18.89 -6.60
C MET A 53 7.85 -18.08 -5.80
N LEU A 54 8.55 -17.16 -6.45
CA LEU A 54 9.49 -16.22 -5.80
C LEU A 54 8.90 -14.80 -5.64
N SER A 55 7.71 -14.55 -6.20
CA SER A 55 7.08 -13.22 -6.21
C SER A 55 5.86 -13.11 -5.27
N SER A 56 5.71 -14.06 -4.34
CA SER A 56 4.64 -14.01 -3.35
C SER A 56 4.99 -13.05 -2.22
N ASN A 57 4.00 -12.31 -1.72
CA ASN A 57 4.09 -11.51 -0.50
C ASN A 57 3.73 -12.32 0.76
N ASP A 58 3.57 -13.64 0.64
CA ASP A 58 3.32 -14.54 1.77
C ASP A 58 4.64 -14.88 2.50
N TYR A 59 5.32 -13.86 3.04
CA TYR A 59 6.66 -13.97 3.62
C TYR A 59 6.73 -14.95 4.79
N LEU A 60 5.65 -15.05 5.59
CA LEU A 60 5.57 -15.93 6.75
C LEU A 60 4.92 -17.29 6.45
N GLY A 61 4.44 -17.51 5.21
CA GLY A 61 3.78 -18.75 4.81
C GLY A 61 2.42 -18.97 5.46
N PHE A 62 1.75 -17.92 5.91
CA PHE A 62 0.48 -18.04 6.65
C PHE A 62 -0.73 -18.32 5.78
N SER A 63 -0.67 -18.09 4.46
CA SER A 63 -1.80 -18.31 3.56
C SER A 63 -2.32 -19.75 3.56
N PHE A 64 -1.46 -20.73 3.85
CA PHE A 64 -1.81 -22.15 3.92
C PHE A 64 -1.67 -22.74 5.34
N HIS A 65 -1.46 -21.90 6.35
CA HIS A 65 -1.30 -22.37 7.72
C HIS A 65 -2.63 -22.92 8.27
N PRO A 66 -2.67 -24.19 8.79
CA PRO A 66 -3.93 -24.84 9.18
C PRO A 66 -4.77 -24.03 10.17
N LYS A 67 -4.14 -23.45 11.21
CA LYS A 67 -4.86 -22.61 12.19
C LYS A 67 -5.49 -21.37 11.56
N VAL A 68 -4.84 -20.76 10.56
CA VAL A 68 -5.39 -19.59 9.85
C VAL A 68 -6.59 -19.99 9.01
N ILE A 69 -6.50 -21.13 8.32
CA ILE A 69 -7.61 -21.69 7.53
C ILE A 69 -8.80 -22.04 8.43
N GLU A 70 -8.57 -22.72 9.54
CA GLU A 70 -9.63 -23.07 10.52
C GLU A 70 -10.32 -21.83 11.08
N ALA A 71 -9.55 -20.82 11.48
CA ALA A 71 -10.07 -19.54 11.96
C ALA A 71 -10.93 -18.83 10.91
N ALA A 72 -10.48 -18.79 9.66
CA ALA A 72 -11.22 -18.20 8.55
C ALA A 72 -12.54 -18.95 8.30
N GLN A 73 -12.52 -20.29 8.29
CA GLN A 73 -13.72 -21.12 8.13
C GLN A 73 -14.73 -20.91 9.28
N ALA A 74 -14.24 -20.83 10.52
CA ALA A 74 -15.08 -20.56 11.68
C ALA A 74 -15.72 -19.15 11.60
N ALA A 75 -14.94 -18.15 11.19
CA ALA A 75 -15.44 -16.80 11.02
C ALA A 75 -16.53 -16.73 9.92
N ILE A 76 -16.34 -17.42 8.78
CA ILE A 76 -17.34 -17.47 7.71
C ILE A 76 -18.65 -18.12 8.21
N ARG A 77 -18.57 -19.18 8.99
CA ARG A 77 -19.77 -19.84 9.56
C ARG A 77 -20.51 -18.94 10.55
N GLN A 78 -19.79 -18.15 11.34
CA GLN A 78 -20.35 -17.28 12.36
C GLN A 78 -20.88 -15.96 11.81
N TRP A 79 -20.15 -15.34 10.86
CA TRP A 79 -20.37 -13.96 10.44
C TRP A 79 -20.79 -13.82 8.96
N GLY A 80 -20.78 -14.90 8.19
CA GLY A 80 -20.97 -14.85 6.75
C GLY A 80 -19.73 -14.35 5.99
N THR A 81 -19.91 -14.01 4.72
CA THR A 81 -18.81 -13.65 3.80
C THR A 81 -18.58 -12.13 3.68
N SER A 82 -19.44 -11.32 4.30
CA SER A 82 -19.37 -9.86 4.17
C SER A 82 -20.06 -9.16 5.33
N THR A 83 -19.60 -7.96 5.66
CA THR A 83 -20.29 -7.05 6.61
C THR A 83 -21.44 -6.30 5.97
N THR A 84 -21.55 -6.31 4.62
CA THR A 84 -22.58 -5.63 3.84
C THR A 84 -22.76 -4.14 4.16
N GLY A 85 -21.73 -3.49 4.68
CA GLY A 85 -21.75 -2.09 5.05
C GLY A 85 -20.37 -1.52 5.36
N ALA A 86 -20.27 -0.20 5.32
CA ALA A 86 -19.04 0.51 5.67
C ALA A 86 -18.83 0.58 7.19
N ARG A 87 -17.57 0.56 7.64
CA ARG A 87 -17.19 0.63 9.06
C ARG A 87 -17.85 1.78 9.82
N PRO A 88 -17.94 3.02 9.30
CA PRO A 88 -18.55 4.14 10.00
C PRO A 88 -20.06 4.03 10.22
N SER A 89 -20.75 3.16 9.48
CA SER A 89 -22.20 3.01 9.61
C SER A 89 -22.59 1.67 10.27
N ASN A 90 -22.73 0.62 9.49
CA ASN A 90 -23.21 -0.68 9.95
C ASN A 90 -22.24 -1.84 9.70
N GLY A 91 -21.03 -1.57 9.20
CA GLY A 91 -20.04 -2.59 8.83
C GLY A 91 -19.08 -3.00 9.94
N SER A 92 -19.04 -2.31 11.09
CA SER A 92 -18.19 -2.69 12.22
C SER A 92 -18.71 -3.94 12.93
N ARG A 93 -17.80 -4.84 13.29
CA ARG A 93 -18.07 -6.08 14.03
C ARG A 93 -17.10 -6.20 15.19
N THR A 94 -17.44 -6.99 16.19
CA THR A 94 -16.58 -7.21 17.36
C THR A 94 -15.22 -7.80 17.02
N TYR A 95 -15.12 -8.59 15.95
CA TYR A 95 -13.83 -9.12 15.52
C TYR A 95 -12.89 -8.04 14.94
N HIS A 96 -13.41 -6.95 14.37
CA HIS A 96 -12.56 -5.81 13.98
C HIS A 96 -11.94 -5.16 15.22
N LEU A 97 -12.75 -4.89 16.25
CA LEU A 97 -12.26 -4.26 17.47
C LEU A 97 -11.21 -5.14 18.18
N ARG A 98 -11.46 -6.44 18.28
CA ARG A 98 -10.48 -7.38 18.85
C ARG A 98 -9.18 -7.42 18.06
N LEU A 99 -9.25 -7.34 16.72
CA LEU A 99 -8.05 -7.29 15.88
C LEU A 99 -7.30 -5.97 16.09
N GLU A 100 -8.01 -4.85 16.17
CA GLU A 100 -7.44 -3.53 16.43
C GLU A 100 -6.75 -3.48 17.79
N GLU A 101 -7.38 -4.00 18.85
CA GLU A 101 -6.79 -4.13 20.18
C GLU A 101 -5.53 -5.01 20.18
N ALA A 102 -5.59 -6.19 19.56
CA ALA A 102 -4.48 -7.12 19.51
C ALA A 102 -3.28 -6.56 18.72
N LEU A 103 -3.53 -5.82 17.61
CA LEU A 103 -2.48 -5.18 16.83
C LEU A 103 -1.87 -3.98 17.58
N ALA A 104 -2.68 -3.17 18.26
CA ALA A 104 -2.20 -2.06 19.08
C ALA A 104 -1.29 -2.57 20.21
N GLU A 105 -1.72 -3.62 20.91
CA GLU A 105 -0.93 -4.27 21.96
C GLU A 105 0.39 -4.84 21.40
N PHE A 106 0.31 -5.60 20.30
CA PHE A 106 1.50 -6.22 19.68
C PHE A 106 2.54 -5.20 19.26
N LEU A 107 2.10 -4.05 18.73
CA LEU A 107 2.96 -2.96 18.27
C LEU A 107 3.36 -1.97 19.37
N GLY A 108 2.83 -2.13 20.60
CA GLY A 108 3.04 -1.16 21.68
C GLY A 108 2.50 0.23 21.31
N ARG A 109 1.36 0.30 20.64
CA ARG A 109 0.70 1.54 20.23
C ARG A 109 -0.58 1.77 20.99
N GLU A 110 -0.98 3.04 21.12
CA GLU A 110 -2.19 3.44 21.83
C GLU A 110 -3.47 2.94 21.16
N ALA A 111 -3.49 2.91 19.84
CA ALA A 111 -4.62 2.48 19.04
C ALA A 111 -4.20 1.90 17.68
N CYS A 112 -5.12 1.14 17.09
CA CYS A 112 -5.00 0.64 15.72
C CYS A 112 -6.35 0.84 15.01
N HIS A 113 -6.31 1.06 13.70
CA HIS A 113 -7.50 1.08 12.85
C HIS A 113 -7.30 0.17 11.64
N VAL A 114 -8.23 -0.76 11.45
CA VAL A 114 -8.16 -1.75 10.37
C VAL A 114 -8.97 -1.29 9.16
N HIS A 115 -8.34 -1.31 8.00
CA HIS A 115 -8.93 -1.03 6.69
C HIS A 115 -9.11 -2.32 5.88
N SER A 116 -9.95 -2.28 4.85
CA SER A 116 -10.25 -3.43 3.98
C SER A 116 -9.11 -3.79 3.01
N ALA A 117 -8.16 -2.89 2.80
CA ALA A 117 -7.02 -3.13 1.92
C ALA A 117 -5.84 -2.25 2.35
N GLY A 118 -4.61 -2.75 2.22
CA GLY A 118 -3.39 -2.02 2.54
C GLY A 118 -3.25 -0.72 1.74
N TYR A 119 -3.55 -0.76 0.44
CA TYR A 119 -3.54 0.44 -0.40
C TYR A 119 -4.41 1.57 0.17
N LEU A 120 -5.63 1.25 0.60
CA LEU A 120 -6.55 2.22 1.20
C LEU A 120 -6.07 2.69 2.58
N SER A 121 -5.50 1.80 3.38
CA SER A 121 -4.95 2.14 4.69
C SER A 121 -3.85 3.17 4.57
N VAL A 122 -2.87 2.90 3.73
CA VAL A 122 -1.70 3.75 3.53
C VAL A 122 -2.09 5.09 2.89
N MET A 123 -2.93 5.05 1.84
CA MET A 123 -3.47 6.26 1.22
C MET A 123 -4.23 7.14 2.24
N ALA A 124 -5.09 6.53 3.05
CA ALA A 124 -5.88 7.24 4.06
C ALA A 124 -5.00 7.81 5.19
N SER A 125 -3.90 7.15 5.55
CA SER A 125 -2.96 7.63 6.56
C SER A 125 -2.25 8.93 6.14
N VAL A 126 -2.08 9.18 4.85
CA VAL A 126 -1.55 10.46 4.36
C VAL A 126 -2.68 11.46 4.13
N ALA A 127 -3.70 11.09 3.35
CA ALA A 127 -4.77 12.00 2.97
C ALA A 127 -5.68 12.42 4.13
N GLY A 128 -5.72 11.64 5.21
CA GLY A 128 -6.54 11.94 6.39
C GLY A 128 -5.89 12.90 7.37
N PHE A 129 -4.57 13.04 7.34
CA PHE A 129 -3.83 13.90 8.28
C PHE A 129 -3.26 15.16 7.61
N ALA A 130 -2.69 15.02 6.41
CA ALA A 130 -2.16 16.16 5.68
C ALA A 130 -3.27 16.92 4.94
N GLN A 131 -3.12 18.23 4.83
CA GLN A 131 -4.07 19.13 4.18
C GLN A 131 -3.38 20.25 3.40
N LYS A 132 -4.15 21.02 2.67
CA LYS A 132 -3.64 22.23 1.98
C LYS A 132 -3.00 23.20 2.98
N GLY A 133 -1.77 23.58 2.72
CA GLY A 133 -0.94 24.42 3.59
C GLY A 133 0.14 23.66 4.33
N ASP A 134 0.01 22.35 4.46
CA ASP A 134 1.05 21.48 5.02
C ASP A 134 2.10 21.12 3.96
N LEU A 135 3.26 20.63 4.41
CA LEU A 135 4.35 20.14 3.56
C LEU A 135 4.59 18.66 3.83
N VAL A 136 4.54 17.86 2.79
CA VAL A 136 4.93 16.46 2.81
C VAL A 136 6.34 16.30 2.27
N LEU A 137 7.24 15.74 3.09
CA LEU A 137 8.59 15.33 2.72
C LEU A 137 8.51 13.86 2.31
N ALA A 138 8.73 13.56 1.03
CA ALA A 138 8.51 12.25 0.45
C ALA A 138 9.80 11.64 -0.10
N ASP A 139 10.13 10.41 0.28
CA ASP A 139 11.16 9.65 -0.41
C ASP A 139 10.78 9.48 -1.90
N LYS A 140 11.75 9.56 -2.80
CA LYS A 140 11.50 9.46 -4.25
C LYS A 140 10.89 8.13 -4.70
N ASN A 141 11.17 7.05 -3.97
CA ASN A 141 10.80 5.69 -4.36
C ASN A 141 9.58 5.14 -3.61
N LEU A 142 8.73 6.01 -3.08
CA LEU A 142 7.50 5.60 -2.40
C LEU A 142 6.55 4.82 -3.31
N HIS A 143 5.85 3.87 -2.71
CA HIS A 143 4.76 3.14 -3.37
C HIS A 143 3.63 4.07 -3.83
N SER A 144 2.93 3.68 -4.88
CA SER A 144 1.87 4.48 -5.51
C SER A 144 0.74 4.89 -4.56
N CYS A 145 0.40 4.07 -3.56
CA CYS A 145 -0.62 4.39 -2.56
C CYS A 145 -0.27 5.62 -1.72
N LEU A 146 1.01 5.80 -1.37
CA LEU A 146 1.50 6.99 -0.66
C LEU A 146 1.40 8.23 -1.56
N TRP A 147 1.80 8.12 -2.83
CA TRP A 147 1.65 9.21 -3.80
C TRP A 147 0.20 9.60 -4.03
N ASP A 148 -0.72 8.64 -4.05
CA ASP A 148 -2.14 8.94 -4.18
C ASP A 148 -2.70 9.61 -2.91
N GLY A 149 -2.25 9.20 -1.73
CA GLY A 149 -2.55 9.90 -0.47
C GLY A 149 -2.06 11.34 -0.47
N ILE A 150 -0.82 11.58 -0.91
CA ILE A 150 -0.24 12.93 -1.03
C ILE A 150 -1.06 13.80 -1.98
N ARG A 151 -1.43 13.28 -3.16
CA ARG A 151 -2.26 14.01 -4.12
C ARG A 151 -3.62 14.38 -3.56
N LEU A 152 -4.26 13.46 -2.84
CA LEU A 152 -5.59 13.66 -2.25
C LEU A 152 -5.57 14.63 -1.06
N SER A 153 -4.46 14.77 -0.35
CA SER A 153 -4.31 15.70 0.76
C SER A 153 -4.28 17.17 0.31
N HIS A 154 -3.94 17.43 -0.95
CA HIS A 154 -3.67 18.77 -1.48
C HIS A 154 -2.54 19.54 -0.76
N ALA A 155 -1.73 18.87 0.04
CA ALA A 155 -0.54 19.42 0.66
C ALA A 155 0.55 19.70 -0.39
N ALA A 156 1.45 20.63 -0.09
CA ALA A 156 2.68 20.78 -0.86
C ALA A 156 3.55 19.53 -0.68
N VAL A 157 4.37 19.19 -1.67
CA VAL A 157 5.25 18.04 -1.59
C VAL A 157 6.65 18.41 -2.06
N GLU A 158 7.63 18.05 -1.23
CA GLU A 158 9.05 18.07 -1.57
C GLU A 158 9.61 16.67 -1.51
N ARG A 159 10.49 16.35 -2.46
CA ARG A 159 11.04 15.00 -2.63
C ARG A 159 12.50 14.99 -2.26
N PHE A 160 12.87 14.16 -1.30
CA PHE A 160 14.29 13.90 -1.04
C PHE A 160 14.77 12.63 -1.76
N SER A 161 16.07 12.56 -1.98
CA SER A 161 16.73 11.42 -2.65
C SER A 161 16.51 10.14 -1.84
N HIS A 162 16.27 9.04 -2.57
CA HIS A 162 15.92 7.77 -1.97
C HIS A 162 16.87 7.35 -0.86
N ASN A 163 16.28 7.09 0.33
CA ASN A 163 16.98 6.58 1.52
C ASN A 163 18.19 7.43 1.93
N ASN A 164 18.11 8.75 1.73
CA ASN A 164 19.21 9.69 1.96
C ASN A 164 18.90 10.69 3.09
N PRO A 165 19.39 10.44 4.33
CA PRO A 165 19.18 11.34 5.46
C PRO A 165 19.80 12.74 5.27
N ASP A 166 20.93 12.84 4.58
CA ASP A 166 21.59 14.14 4.39
C ASP A 166 20.77 15.06 3.48
N ASP A 167 20.20 14.51 2.40
CA ASP A 167 19.31 15.26 1.50
C ASP A 167 18.01 15.67 2.22
N LEU A 168 17.44 14.79 3.05
CA LEU A 168 16.28 15.11 3.89
C LEU A 168 16.60 16.26 4.84
N ARG A 169 17.77 16.25 5.50
CA ARG A 169 18.20 17.31 6.42
C ARG A 169 18.36 18.63 5.69
N GLN A 170 19.08 18.65 4.58
CA GLN A 170 19.29 19.86 3.77
C GLN A 170 17.95 20.47 3.34
N LEU A 171 17.01 19.64 2.92
CA LEU A 171 15.68 20.09 2.53
C LEU A 171 14.94 20.72 3.70
N LEU A 172 14.94 20.07 4.87
CA LEU A 172 14.26 20.55 6.08
C LEU A 172 14.86 21.84 6.65
N GLU A 173 16.16 22.08 6.47
CA GLU A 173 16.83 23.33 6.87
C GLU A 173 16.33 24.55 6.09
N THR A 174 15.73 24.34 4.92
CA THR A 174 15.13 25.41 4.10
C THR A 174 13.67 25.70 4.47
N VAL A 175 13.03 24.85 5.28
CA VAL A 175 11.61 24.94 5.61
C VAL A 175 11.41 25.72 6.90
N GLY A 176 10.49 26.69 6.89
CA GLY A 176 10.13 27.48 8.07
C GLY A 176 9.62 26.61 9.24
N SER A 177 9.87 27.08 10.45
CA SER A 177 9.46 26.38 11.68
C SER A 177 7.95 26.33 11.88
N ASP A 178 7.22 27.27 11.32
CA ASP A 178 5.76 27.43 11.39
C ASP A 178 4.99 26.54 10.41
N VAL A 179 5.69 25.90 9.47
CA VAL A 179 5.08 24.97 8.52
C VAL A 179 4.84 23.61 9.19
N VAL A 180 3.62 23.10 9.09
CA VAL A 180 3.29 21.72 9.48
C VAL A 180 3.92 20.75 8.49
N LYS A 181 4.70 19.80 9.00
CA LYS A 181 5.51 18.87 8.18
C LYS A 181 5.12 17.43 8.42
N MET A 182 4.99 16.68 7.33
CA MET A 182 4.81 15.22 7.36
C MET A 182 5.97 14.56 6.61
N LEU A 183 6.69 13.64 7.27
CA LEU A 183 7.69 12.79 6.66
C LEU A 183 7.03 11.47 6.24
N VAL A 184 7.15 11.09 4.97
CA VAL A 184 6.57 9.85 4.43
C VAL A 184 7.68 8.97 3.88
N ILE A 185 7.81 7.76 4.45
CA ILE A 185 8.85 6.78 4.16
C ILE A 185 8.29 5.35 4.21
N GLU A 186 9.01 4.39 3.62
CA GLU A 186 8.73 2.95 3.76
C GLU A 186 9.78 2.29 4.66
N GLY A 187 9.43 1.18 5.32
CA GLY A 187 10.38 0.37 6.10
C GLY A 187 11.25 -0.50 5.19
N VAL A 188 10.59 -1.21 4.28
CA VAL A 188 11.24 -1.94 3.19
C VAL A 188 10.59 -1.52 1.87
N TYR A 189 11.38 -0.98 0.96
CA TYR A 189 10.91 -0.50 -0.35
C TYR A 189 10.63 -1.69 -1.27
N SER A 190 9.39 -1.81 -1.72
CA SER A 190 8.88 -3.01 -2.40
C SER A 190 9.58 -3.37 -3.70
N MET A 191 10.00 -2.38 -4.49
CA MET A 191 10.59 -2.61 -5.81
C MET A 191 12.09 -2.88 -5.75
N GLU A 192 12.79 -2.18 -4.87
CA GLU A 192 14.24 -2.26 -4.71
C GLU A 192 14.67 -3.30 -3.68
N GLY A 193 13.79 -3.64 -2.72
CA GLY A 193 14.12 -4.46 -1.56
C GLY A 193 15.08 -3.75 -0.59
N HIS A 194 15.18 -2.44 -0.68
CA HIS A 194 16.04 -1.66 0.22
C HIS A 194 15.38 -1.50 1.59
N ILE A 195 16.14 -1.75 2.64
CA ILE A 195 15.76 -1.41 4.02
C ILE A 195 16.06 0.07 4.25
N ALA A 196 15.09 0.78 4.78
CA ALA A 196 15.25 2.21 5.08
C ALA A 196 16.26 2.44 6.22
N ARG A 197 16.98 3.56 6.16
CA ARG A 197 17.78 4.08 7.25
C ARG A 197 16.87 4.75 8.30
N LEU A 198 15.93 3.95 8.84
CA LEU A 198 14.88 4.44 9.72
C LEU A 198 15.39 5.24 10.92
N PRO A 199 16.42 4.79 11.66
CA PRO A 199 16.92 5.55 12.82
C PRO A 199 17.32 6.98 12.45
N GLU A 200 18.07 7.14 11.36
CA GLU A 200 18.55 8.45 10.93
C GLU A 200 17.43 9.32 10.35
N LEU A 201 16.59 8.75 9.48
CA LEU A 201 15.48 9.48 8.86
C LEU A 201 14.45 9.96 9.91
N THR A 202 14.09 9.08 10.86
CA THR A 202 13.11 9.42 11.89
C THR A 202 13.69 10.40 12.91
N GLN A 203 14.98 10.29 13.26
CA GLN A 203 15.66 11.24 14.14
C GLN A 203 15.68 12.65 13.53
N ILE A 204 15.97 12.75 12.23
CA ILE A 204 15.91 14.03 11.51
C ILE A 204 14.47 14.55 11.51
N GLY A 205 13.50 13.72 11.15
CA GLY A 205 12.09 14.11 11.18
C GLY A 205 11.68 14.67 12.55
N GLN A 206 12.07 14.02 13.65
CA GLN A 206 11.80 14.49 15.01
C GLN A 206 12.48 15.83 15.33
N GLN A 207 13.75 15.99 14.94
CA GLN A 207 14.49 17.25 15.16
C GLN A 207 13.81 18.46 14.50
N PHE A 208 13.16 18.24 13.35
CA PHE A 208 12.47 19.29 12.61
C PHE A 208 10.94 19.32 12.84
N GLY A 209 10.44 18.53 13.80
CA GLY A 209 9.01 18.52 14.18
C GLY A 209 8.09 17.89 13.12
N CYS A 210 8.57 16.94 12.35
CA CYS A 210 7.74 16.23 11.38
C CYS A 210 6.86 15.16 12.05
N PHE A 211 5.61 15.06 11.61
CA PHE A 211 4.81 13.87 11.83
C PHE A 211 5.27 12.79 10.82
N THR A 212 5.67 11.60 11.31
CA THR A 212 6.18 10.54 10.43
C THR A 212 5.11 9.50 10.12
N VAL A 213 4.87 9.27 8.83
CA VAL A 213 4.10 8.13 8.31
C VAL A 213 5.08 7.11 7.76
N LEU A 214 5.07 5.91 8.33
CA LEU A 214 5.87 4.77 7.92
C LEU A 214 4.97 3.71 7.31
N ASP A 215 5.17 3.39 6.04
CA ASP A 215 4.59 2.20 5.40
C ASP A 215 5.53 1.01 5.60
N ASP A 216 5.10 0.05 6.38
CA ASP A 216 5.88 -1.15 6.68
C ASP A 216 5.23 -2.44 6.14
N ALA A 217 4.53 -2.33 5.02
CA ALA A 217 3.83 -3.46 4.39
C ALA A 217 4.75 -4.64 4.05
N HIS A 218 6.04 -4.41 3.84
CA HIS A 218 7.03 -5.41 3.48
C HIS A 218 8.03 -5.72 4.61
N GLY A 219 8.00 -5.00 5.72
CA GLY A 219 8.92 -5.20 6.85
C GLY A 219 8.25 -5.78 8.09
N PHE A 220 6.92 -5.71 8.17
CA PHE A 220 6.15 -6.18 9.33
C PHE A 220 6.05 -7.71 9.38
N GLY A 221 6.51 -8.34 10.48
CA GLY A 221 6.40 -9.78 10.76
C GLY A 221 7.70 -10.58 10.83
#